data_a69a8911ec8297992db6c1979d452759
#
_entry.id   a69a8911ec8297992db6c1979d452759
#
_cell.length_a   1.000
_cell.length_b   1.000
_cell.length_c   1.000
_cell.angle_alpha   90.00
_cell.angle_beta   90.00
_cell.angle_gamma   90.00
#
_symmetry.space_group_name_H-M   'P 1'
#
loop_
_entity.id
_entity.type
_entity.pdbx_description
1 polymer ?
#
loop_
_entity_poly.entity_id
_entity_poly.type
_entity_poly.pdbx_seq_one_letter_code
_entity_poly.pdbx_strand_id
1 'polypeptide(L)'
;MNAIYQWFTEPFAYPFMQNALITALLVSIICAMLSCYLVLKGWSLMGDAISHAVLPGIVVAFWLGLPLVIGAFVAGLTCSVCVGYLKENSRIKEDTAMGIVFSGMFALGIVLFSKIETDQHLTHILFGNLLGVSDAEMLQTLVISAVVFLVVFLRRKDFLLYCFDATQAKIVGLSPRLLHYSLLILLALTIVSAMQVVGVILVVAMLISPGITAFILSKRFDHMITIALATSISTSIFGTIISYHIDGATGPCIILLQAAVFLTALIYSKIKLRFSVALETP
;
A
#
# COMPACT_ATOMS: atom_id res chain seq x y z
N MET A 1 -0.65 -37.02 -7.34
CA MET A 1 -1.28 -36.18 -6.29
C MET A 1 -0.27 -35.75 -5.24
N ASN A 2 0.67 -36.60 -4.81
CA ASN A 2 1.66 -36.26 -3.78
C ASN A 2 2.65 -35.14 -4.17
N ALA A 3 3.11 -35.07 -5.44
CA ALA A 3 4.09 -34.05 -5.86
C ALA A 3 3.51 -32.63 -5.85
N ILE A 4 2.26 -32.44 -6.30
CA ILE A 4 1.60 -31.13 -6.27
C ILE A 4 1.33 -30.71 -4.82
N TYR A 5 0.90 -31.63 -3.98
CA TYR A 5 0.68 -31.35 -2.57
C TYR A 5 1.98 -30.97 -1.86
N GLN A 6 3.07 -31.71 -2.10
CA GLN A 6 4.39 -31.37 -1.57
C GLN A 6 4.88 -30.00 -2.03
N TRP A 7 4.70 -29.67 -3.31
CA TRP A 7 5.06 -28.35 -3.87
C TRP A 7 4.38 -27.19 -3.12
N PHE A 8 3.12 -27.37 -2.71
CA PHE A 8 2.41 -26.34 -1.93
C PHE A 8 2.78 -26.33 -0.45
N THR A 9 3.09 -27.47 0.17
CA THR A 9 3.27 -27.59 1.61
C THR A 9 4.71 -27.46 2.07
N GLU A 10 5.67 -27.75 1.20
CA GLU A 10 7.10 -27.69 1.51
C GLU A 10 7.58 -26.33 2.02
N PRO A 11 7.18 -25.16 1.43
CA PRO A 11 7.57 -23.85 1.94
C PRO A 11 7.11 -23.61 3.38
N PHE A 12 5.96 -24.18 3.78
CA PHE A 12 5.40 -23.97 5.12
C PHE A 12 6.00 -24.89 6.20
N ALA A 13 6.92 -25.76 5.85
CA ALA A 13 7.70 -26.50 6.84
C ALA A 13 8.71 -25.60 7.57
N TYR A 14 9.03 -24.43 7.01
CA TYR A 14 10.00 -23.50 7.57
C TYR A 14 9.34 -22.34 8.30
N PRO A 15 9.70 -22.06 9.59
CA PRO A 15 9.08 -20.97 10.38
C PRO A 15 9.22 -19.60 9.73
N PHE A 16 10.36 -19.29 9.10
CA PHE A 16 10.57 -18.00 8.44
C PHE A 16 9.61 -17.78 7.26
N MET A 17 9.25 -18.83 6.52
CA MET A 17 8.28 -18.75 5.43
C MET A 17 6.84 -18.56 5.96
N GLN A 18 6.52 -19.18 7.11
CA GLN A 18 5.24 -18.97 7.79
C GLN A 18 5.09 -17.50 8.23
N ASN A 19 6.12 -16.94 8.87
CA ASN A 19 6.14 -15.54 9.29
C ASN A 19 6.03 -14.60 8.10
N ALA A 20 6.80 -14.87 7.03
CA ALA A 20 6.75 -14.10 5.78
C ALA A 20 5.34 -14.11 5.17
N LEU A 21 4.69 -15.27 5.09
CA LEU A 21 3.34 -15.37 4.53
C LEU A 21 2.31 -14.63 5.40
N ILE A 22 2.34 -14.84 6.73
CA ILE A 22 1.41 -14.18 7.66
C ILE A 22 1.54 -12.67 7.52
N THR A 23 2.76 -12.16 7.50
CA THR A 23 3.01 -10.73 7.39
C THR A 23 2.60 -10.18 6.02
N ALA A 24 2.93 -10.89 4.94
CA ALA A 24 2.48 -10.52 3.59
C ALA A 24 0.95 -10.48 3.49
N LEU A 25 0.24 -11.43 4.11
CA LEU A 25 -1.22 -11.46 4.14
C LEU A 25 -1.81 -10.30 4.95
N LEU A 26 -1.27 -9.99 6.12
CA LEU A 26 -1.71 -8.84 6.92
C LEU A 26 -1.59 -7.54 6.13
N VAL A 27 -0.42 -7.30 5.54
CA VAL A 27 -0.17 -6.11 4.71
C VAL A 27 -1.06 -6.11 3.48
N SER A 28 -1.24 -7.26 2.80
CA SER A 28 -2.05 -7.36 1.59
C SER A 28 -3.51 -7.00 1.82
N ILE A 29 -4.09 -7.41 2.95
CA ILE A 29 -5.48 -7.12 3.32
C ILE A 29 -5.70 -5.63 3.51
N ILE A 30 -4.87 -4.96 4.33
CA ILE A 30 -5.03 -3.53 4.60
C ILE A 30 -4.72 -2.68 3.38
N CYS A 31 -3.66 -3.02 2.63
CA CYS A 31 -3.32 -2.32 1.40
C CYS A 31 -4.41 -2.46 0.34
N ALA A 32 -5.00 -3.65 0.16
CA ALA A 32 -6.09 -3.85 -0.80
C ALA A 32 -7.34 -3.04 -0.44
N MET A 33 -7.69 -2.95 0.84
CA MET A 33 -8.82 -2.12 1.28
C MET A 33 -8.56 -0.63 1.02
N LEU A 34 -7.39 -0.12 1.42
CA LEU A 34 -7.02 1.28 1.20
C LEU A 34 -6.86 1.60 -0.29
N SER A 35 -6.33 0.66 -1.07
CA SER A 35 -6.17 0.77 -2.53
C SER A 35 -7.48 1.14 -3.23
N CYS A 36 -8.60 0.59 -2.81
CA CYS A 36 -9.91 0.92 -3.38
C CYS A 36 -10.25 2.42 -3.19
N TYR A 37 -9.99 2.98 -2.02
CA TYR A 37 -10.25 4.40 -1.76
C TYR A 37 -9.24 5.30 -2.48
N LEU A 38 -7.96 4.89 -2.56
CA LEU A 38 -6.92 5.62 -3.28
C LEU A 38 -7.26 5.76 -4.77
N VAL A 39 -7.70 4.66 -5.40
CA VAL A 39 -8.09 4.66 -6.81
C VAL A 39 -9.30 5.56 -7.05
N LEU A 40 -10.34 5.50 -6.19
CA LEU A 40 -11.51 6.37 -6.29
C LEU A 40 -11.19 7.84 -6.10
N LYS A 41 -10.21 8.15 -5.26
CA LYS A 41 -9.79 9.52 -4.97
C LYS A 41 -8.79 10.07 -6.00
N GLY A 42 -8.22 9.19 -6.84
CA GLY A 42 -7.14 9.54 -7.76
C GLY A 42 -5.79 9.72 -7.07
N TRP A 43 -5.60 9.10 -5.89
CA TRP A 43 -4.38 9.19 -5.08
C TRP A 43 -3.39 8.06 -5.34
N SER A 44 -3.29 7.61 -6.58
CA SER A 44 -2.44 6.47 -6.94
C SER A 44 -0.95 6.68 -6.59
N LEU A 45 -0.44 7.91 -6.68
CA LEU A 45 0.94 8.23 -6.35
C LEU A 45 1.18 8.53 -4.86
N MET A 46 0.13 8.59 -4.03
CA MET A 46 0.25 8.98 -2.62
C MET A 46 1.08 7.97 -1.81
N GLY A 47 0.96 6.68 -2.14
CA GLY A 47 1.76 5.62 -1.51
C GLY A 47 3.25 5.81 -1.75
N ASP A 48 3.63 6.08 -2.98
CA ASP A 48 5.01 6.34 -3.39
C ASP A 48 5.55 7.63 -2.75
N ALA A 49 4.77 8.71 -2.80
CA ALA A 49 5.13 9.98 -2.20
C ALA A 49 5.44 9.88 -0.69
N ILE A 50 4.57 9.21 0.08
CA ILE A 50 4.78 9.01 1.51
C ILE A 50 6.00 8.13 1.77
N SER A 51 6.17 7.03 1.02
CA SER A 51 7.28 6.10 1.20
C SER A 51 8.66 6.76 1.06
N HIS A 52 8.80 7.67 0.11
CA HIS A 52 10.04 8.42 -0.07
C HIS A 52 10.20 9.59 0.91
N ALA A 53 9.10 10.24 1.29
CA ALA A 53 9.11 11.35 2.23
C ALA A 53 9.43 10.94 3.67
N VAL A 54 9.42 9.65 3.98
CA VAL A 54 9.76 9.10 5.30
C VAL A 54 11.25 9.24 5.64
N LEU A 55 12.13 9.30 4.63
CA LEU A 55 13.58 9.28 4.81
C LEU A 55 14.13 10.33 5.80
N PRO A 56 13.79 11.63 5.74
CA PRO A 56 14.31 12.61 6.69
C PRO A 56 13.90 12.31 8.14
N GLY A 57 12.69 11.75 8.33
CA GLY A 57 12.23 11.37 9.66
C GLY A 57 13.00 10.20 10.24
N ILE A 58 13.35 9.20 9.42
CA ILE A 58 14.21 8.08 9.83
C ILE A 58 15.58 8.60 10.27
N VAL A 59 16.18 9.50 9.49
CA VAL A 59 17.48 10.08 9.76
C VAL A 59 17.49 10.88 11.08
N VAL A 60 16.46 11.71 11.29
CA VAL A 60 16.33 12.49 12.53
C VAL A 60 16.07 11.59 13.74
N ALA A 61 15.23 10.56 13.61
CA ALA A 61 15.00 9.59 14.68
C ALA A 61 16.29 8.86 15.06
N PHE A 62 17.09 8.47 14.06
CA PHE A 62 18.40 7.86 14.28
C PHE A 62 19.35 8.77 15.09
N TRP A 63 19.44 10.06 14.74
CA TRP A 63 20.25 11.03 15.47
C TRP A 63 19.81 11.25 16.93
N LEU A 64 18.49 11.20 17.16
CA LEU A 64 17.90 11.39 18.47
C LEU A 64 17.88 10.11 19.32
N GLY A 65 18.31 8.95 18.78
CA GLY A 65 18.22 7.65 19.45
C GLY A 65 16.79 7.17 19.66
N LEU A 66 15.84 7.67 18.87
CA LEU A 66 14.43 7.27 18.91
C LEU A 66 14.16 6.07 18.00
N PRO A 67 13.09 5.30 18.26
CA PRO A 67 12.66 4.25 17.32
C PRO A 67 12.42 4.83 15.92
N LEU A 68 13.04 4.23 14.90
CA LEU A 68 12.98 4.70 13.50
C LEU A 68 11.54 4.80 12.99
N VAL A 69 10.65 3.93 13.48
CA VAL A 69 9.20 3.92 13.17
C VAL A 69 8.55 5.25 13.49
N ILE A 70 8.88 5.84 14.65
CA ILE A 70 8.28 7.10 15.08
C ILE A 70 8.68 8.23 14.12
N GLY A 71 9.98 8.32 13.80
CA GLY A 71 10.45 9.31 12.84
C GLY A 71 9.86 9.14 11.45
N ALA A 72 9.80 7.90 10.99
CA ALA A 72 9.16 7.54 9.72
C ALA A 72 7.67 7.97 9.69
N PHE A 73 6.93 7.67 10.75
CA PHE A 73 5.50 8.03 10.85
C PHE A 73 5.29 9.55 10.87
N VAL A 74 6.08 10.27 11.67
CA VAL A 74 5.99 11.74 11.76
C VAL A 74 6.29 12.38 10.41
N ALA A 75 7.32 11.91 9.70
CA ALA A 75 7.66 12.43 8.37
C ALA A 75 6.58 12.10 7.32
N GLY A 76 6.07 10.86 7.29
CA GLY A 76 4.97 10.46 6.41
C GLY A 76 3.70 11.27 6.67
N LEU A 77 3.36 11.50 7.95
CA LEU A 77 2.24 12.35 8.34
C LEU A 77 2.46 13.81 7.90
N THR A 78 3.66 14.34 8.11
CA THR A 78 4.03 15.70 7.69
C THR A 78 3.89 15.85 6.17
N CYS A 79 4.38 14.88 5.40
CA CYS A 79 4.20 14.85 3.94
C CYS A 79 2.72 14.93 3.57
N SER A 80 1.91 14.05 4.15
CA SER A 80 0.46 13.98 3.89
C SER A 80 -0.26 15.29 4.21
N VAL A 81 0.06 15.89 5.36
CA VAL A 81 -0.53 17.18 5.78
C VAL A 81 -0.08 18.31 4.86
N CYS A 82 1.21 18.35 4.49
CA CYS A 82 1.73 19.36 3.55
C CYS A 82 1.06 19.27 2.18
N VAL A 83 0.88 18.06 1.65
CA VAL A 83 0.17 17.85 0.38
C VAL A 83 -1.28 18.33 0.48
N GLY A 84 -2.00 17.95 1.55
CA GLY A 84 -3.37 18.40 1.79
C GLY A 84 -3.48 19.91 1.91
N TYR A 85 -2.57 20.54 2.68
CA TYR A 85 -2.54 21.99 2.86
C TYR A 85 -2.25 22.74 1.55
N LEU A 86 -1.27 22.28 0.76
CA LEU A 86 -0.95 22.88 -0.54
C LEU A 86 -2.14 22.80 -1.51
N LYS A 87 -2.84 21.66 -1.53
CA LYS A 87 -4.03 21.49 -2.36
C LYS A 87 -5.17 22.44 -1.95
N GLU A 88 -5.43 22.59 -0.65
CA GLU A 88 -6.50 23.47 -0.16
C GLU A 88 -6.20 24.95 -0.39
N ASN A 89 -4.92 25.36 -0.37
CA ASN A 89 -4.50 26.76 -0.42
C ASN A 89 -3.85 27.20 -1.74
N SER A 90 -3.81 26.31 -2.76
CA SER A 90 -3.25 26.64 -4.07
C SER A 90 -4.12 26.09 -5.21
N ARG A 91 -3.90 26.59 -6.43
CA ARG A 91 -4.59 26.13 -7.65
C ARG A 91 -3.90 24.93 -8.34
N ILE A 92 -2.92 24.32 -7.68
CA ILE A 92 -2.18 23.20 -8.25
C ILE A 92 -2.96 21.89 -8.13
N LYS A 93 -2.72 20.96 -9.06
CA LYS A 93 -3.26 19.62 -9.00
C LYS A 93 -2.62 18.85 -7.85
N GLU A 94 -3.37 17.93 -7.26
CA GLU A 94 -2.92 17.12 -6.12
C GLU A 94 -1.65 16.33 -6.42
N ASP A 95 -1.55 15.72 -7.61
CA ASP A 95 -0.35 15.00 -8.04
C ASP A 95 0.89 15.92 -8.12
N THR A 96 0.72 17.18 -8.54
CA THR A 96 1.80 18.17 -8.57
C THR A 96 2.23 18.55 -7.15
N ALA A 97 1.28 18.73 -6.23
CA ALA A 97 1.59 18.99 -4.82
C ALA A 97 2.35 17.81 -4.20
N MET A 98 1.91 16.58 -4.48
CA MET A 98 2.62 15.37 -4.06
C MET A 98 4.06 15.37 -4.59
N GLY A 99 4.25 15.59 -5.90
CA GLY A 99 5.57 15.58 -6.53
C GLY A 99 6.54 16.57 -5.90
N ILE A 100 6.10 17.80 -5.61
CA ILE A 100 6.94 18.84 -4.99
C ILE A 100 7.30 18.46 -3.54
N VAL A 101 6.31 18.07 -2.73
CA VAL A 101 6.51 17.78 -1.32
C VAL A 101 7.43 16.56 -1.13
N PHE A 102 7.15 15.44 -1.82
CA PHE A 102 7.98 14.26 -1.62
C PHE A 102 9.40 14.44 -2.15
N SER A 103 9.58 15.10 -3.31
CA SER A 103 10.91 15.36 -3.84
C SER A 103 11.74 16.25 -2.90
N GLY A 104 11.12 17.27 -2.33
CA GLY A 104 11.75 18.14 -1.35
C GLY A 104 12.13 17.40 -0.06
N MET A 105 11.22 16.60 0.47
CA MET A 105 11.48 15.79 1.67
C MET A 105 12.53 14.71 1.41
N PHE A 106 12.46 14.02 0.28
CA PHE A 106 13.46 13.02 -0.09
C PHE A 106 14.86 13.62 -0.24
N ALA A 107 14.96 14.77 -0.95
CA ALA A 107 16.22 15.50 -1.08
C ALA A 107 16.77 15.92 0.29
N LEU A 108 15.91 16.45 1.18
CA LEU A 108 16.29 16.77 2.55
C LEU A 108 16.80 15.53 3.29
N GLY A 109 16.13 14.40 3.15
CA GLY A 109 16.54 13.13 3.73
C GLY A 109 17.93 12.70 3.28
N ILE A 110 18.22 12.78 1.96
CA ILE A 110 19.56 12.45 1.42
C ILE A 110 20.62 13.40 1.96
N VAL A 111 20.35 14.71 2.01
CA VAL A 111 21.29 15.69 2.57
C VAL A 111 21.58 15.42 4.05
N LEU A 112 20.56 15.11 4.84
CA LEU A 112 20.76 14.75 6.25
C LEU A 112 21.54 13.44 6.38
N PHE A 113 21.20 12.44 5.55
CA PHE A 113 21.87 11.15 5.57
C PHE A 113 23.34 11.24 5.21
N SER A 114 23.74 12.12 4.26
CA SER A 114 25.14 12.32 3.88
C SER A 114 26.04 12.87 5.01
N LYS A 115 25.43 13.33 6.12
CA LYS A 115 26.13 13.82 7.31
C LYS A 115 26.33 12.75 8.38
N ILE A 116 25.78 11.56 8.16
CA ILE A 116 25.87 10.45 9.12
C ILE A 116 26.87 9.43 8.59
N GLU A 117 27.91 9.18 9.37
CA GLU A 117 28.80 8.03 9.16
C GLU A 117 28.09 6.81 9.75
N THR A 118 27.41 6.03 8.91
CA THR A 118 26.74 4.81 9.36
C THR A 118 27.05 3.67 8.40
N ASP A 119 27.31 2.50 8.96
CA ASP A 119 27.42 1.23 8.24
C ASP A 119 26.05 0.63 7.92
N GLN A 120 24.96 1.29 8.32
CA GLN A 120 23.61 0.84 8.02
C GLN A 120 23.28 1.06 6.54
N HIS A 121 23.17 -0.03 5.81
CA HIS A 121 22.80 0.00 4.40
C HIS A 121 21.35 0.46 4.24
N LEU A 122 21.12 1.64 3.65
CA LEU A 122 19.81 2.14 3.22
C LEU A 122 19.04 1.12 2.37
N THR A 123 19.75 0.23 1.73
CA THR A 123 19.19 -0.86 0.93
C THR A 123 18.22 -1.74 1.74
N HIS A 124 18.52 -2.04 3.02
CA HIS A 124 17.61 -2.82 3.86
C HIS A 124 16.28 -2.12 4.15
N ILE A 125 16.30 -0.79 4.30
CA ILE A 125 15.09 -0.01 4.55
C ILE A 125 14.22 0.09 3.29
N LEU A 126 14.85 0.22 2.12
CA LEU A 126 14.15 0.36 0.85
C LEU A 126 13.58 -0.95 0.31
N PHE A 127 14.33 -2.03 0.42
CA PHE A 127 13.90 -3.32 -0.14
C PHE A 127 13.14 -4.20 0.85
N GLY A 128 13.19 -3.88 2.16
CA GLY A 128 12.63 -4.72 3.22
C GLY A 128 13.32 -6.08 3.32
N ASN A 129 12.94 -6.85 4.31
CA ASN A 129 13.41 -8.23 4.47
C ASN A 129 12.24 -9.13 4.92
N LEU A 130 11.36 -9.47 4.00
CA LEU A 130 10.17 -10.26 4.30
C LEU A 130 10.47 -11.61 4.94
N LEU A 131 11.62 -12.21 4.61
CA LEU A 131 12.05 -13.51 5.15
C LEU A 131 12.73 -13.41 6.52
N GLY A 132 13.17 -12.20 6.90
CA GLY A 132 13.89 -11.93 8.17
C GLY A 132 13.08 -11.12 9.17
N VAL A 133 11.76 -11.18 9.11
CA VAL A 133 10.86 -10.42 10.01
C VAL A 133 11.00 -10.93 11.44
N SER A 134 11.30 -10.02 12.37
CA SER A 134 11.32 -10.34 13.79
C SER A 134 9.91 -10.45 14.38
N ASP A 135 9.76 -11.19 15.47
CA ASP A 135 8.46 -11.34 16.17
C ASP A 135 7.90 -9.98 16.63
N ALA A 136 8.78 -9.04 16.99
CA ALA A 136 8.37 -7.69 17.38
C ALA A 136 7.79 -6.88 16.21
N GLU A 137 8.40 -6.96 15.03
CA GLU A 137 7.91 -6.31 13.80
C GLU A 137 6.62 -6.94 13.33
N MET A 138 6.50 -8.27 13.42
CA MET A 138 5.25 -8.98 13.09
C MET A 138 4.12 -8.56 14.02
N LEU A 139 4.35 -8.49 15.33
CA LEU A 139 3.35 -8.04 16.30
C LEU A 139 2.94 -6.59 16.06
N GLN A 140 3.90 -5.69 15.80
CA GLN A 140 3.65 -4.30 15.47
C GLN A 140 2.77 -4.19 14.22
N THR A 141 3.12 -4.92 13.15
CA THR A 141 2.36 -4.94 11.90
C THR A 141 0.95 -5.50 12.12
N LEU A 142 0.79 -6.54 12.94
CA LEU A 142 -0.51 -7.09 13.30
C LEU A 142 -1.39 -6.06 13.99
N VAL A 143 -0.87 -5.37 15.01
CA VAL A 143 -1.62 -4.36 15.78
C VAL A 143 -2.05 -3.21 14.88
N ILE A 144 -1.12 -2.67 14.08
CA ILE A 144 -1.41 -1.56 13.16
C ILE A 144 -2.42 -2.01 12.10
N SER A 145 -2.25 -3.19 11.52
CA SER A 145 -3.17 -3.75 10.52
C SER A 145 -4.57 -3.94 11.10
N ALA A 146 -4.68 -4.43 12.34
CA ALA A 146 -5.96 -4.59 13.01
C ALA A 146 -6.66 -3.24 13.26
N VAL A 147 -5.93 -2.23 13.70
CA VAL A 147 -6.46 -0.87 13.91
C VAL A 147 -6.94 -0.26 12.60
N VAL A 148 -6.09 -0.29 11.55
CA VAL A 148 -6.43 0.25 10.23
C VAL A 148 -7.65 -0.48 9.65
N PHE A 149 -7.64 -1.82 9.70
CA PHE A 149 -8.76 -2.64 9.23
C PHE A 149 -10.06 -2.26 9.94
N LEU A 150 -10.04 -2.18 11.27
CA LEU A 150 -11.20 -1.86 12.08
C LEU A 150 -11.77 -0.47 11.73
N VAL A 151 -10.92 0.55 11.65
CA VAL A 151 -11.35 1.92 11.34
C VAL A 151 -11.92 2.00 9.92
N VAL A 152 -11.24 1.42 8.93
CA VAL A 152 -11.70 1.42 7.54
C VAL A 152 -13.00 0.64 7.40
N PHE A 153 -13.12 -0.51 8.06
CA PHE A 153 -14.34 -1.34 8.03
C PHE A 153 -15.54 -0.62 8.66
N LEU A 154 -15.36 -0.01 9.86
CA LEU A 154 -16.44 0.70 10.56
C LEU A 154 -16.88 1.96 9.81
N ARG A 155 -15.95 2.68 9.22
CA ARG A 155 -16.20 3.94 8.52
C ARG A 155 -16.27 3.80 6.99
N ARG A 156 -16.42 2.56 6.49
CA ARG A 156 -16.37 2.27 5.04
C ARG A 156 -17.34 3.11 4.20
N LYS A 157 -18.56 3.32 4.69
CA LYS A 157 -19.59 4.12 3.99
C LYS A 157 -19.28 5.61 4.03
N ASP A 158 -18.74 6.11 5.14
CA ASP A 158 -18.38 7.51 5.31
C ASP A 158 -17.20 7.88 4.39
N PHE A 159 -16.17 7.02 4.35
CA PHE A 159 -15.05 7.18 3.43
C PHE A 159 -15.49 7.08 1.96
N LEU A 160 -16.38 6.15 1.65
CA LEU A 160 -16.92 5.99 0.31
C LEU A 160 -17.65 7.26 -0.14
N LEU A 161 -18.57 7.78 0.69
CA LEU A 161 -19.31 9.01 0.41
C LEU A 161 -18.35 10.20 0.22
N TYR A 162 -17.33 10.32 1.09
CA TYR A 162 -16.31 11.35 0.97
C TYR A 162 -15.50 11.22 -0.34
N CYS A 163 -15.19 10.00 -0.78
CA CYS A 163 -14.43 9.79 -2.02
C CYS A 163 -15.21 10.18 -3.26
N PHE A 164 -16.52 9.95 -3.28
CA PHE A 164 -17.39 10.30 -4.41
C PHE A 164 -17.83 11.76 -4.41
N ASP A 165 -18.32 12.25 -3.28
CA ASP A 165 -18.84 13.63 -3.17
C ASP A 165 -18.63 14.18 -1.75
N ALA A 166 -17.59 15.01 -1.62
CA ALA A 166 -17.29 15.69 -0.37
C ALA A 166 -18.36 16.73 0.03
N THR A 167 -19.09 17.28 -0.96
CA THR A 167 -20.16 18.25 -0.70
C THR A 167 -21.35 17.55 -0.09
N GLN A 168 -21.74 16.40 -0.65
CA GLN A 168 -22.82 15.60 -0.09
C GLN A 168 -22.47 15.02 1.28
N ALA A 169 -21.23 14.62 1.52
CA ALA A 169 -20.76 14.22 2.84
C ALA A 169 -20.97 15.33 3.89
N LYS A 170 -20.73 16.59 3.51
CA LYS A 170 -20.97 17.74 4.38
C LYS A 170 -22.46 17.98 4.66
N ILE A 171 -23.34 17.81 3.67
CA ILE A 171 -24.79 17.97 3.82
C ILE A 171 -25.37 16.93 4.79
N VAL A 172 -24.88 15.69 4.76
CA VAL A 172 -25.28 14.61 5.67
C VAL A 172 -24.72 14.76 7.09
N GLY A 173 -23.92 15.82 7.35
CA GLY A 173 -23.37 16.13 8.67
C GLY A 173 -22.00 15.50 8.95
N LEU A 174 -21.37 14.88 7.96
CA LEU A 174 -20.00 14.41 8.08
C LEU A 174 -19.02 15.58 7.87
N SER A 175 -17.85 15.51 8.49
CA SER A 175 -16.77 16.46 8.27
C SER A 175 -15.82 15.96 7.18
N PRO A 176 -15.84 16.51 5.93
CA PRO A 176 -14.93 16.08 4.87
C PRO A 176 -13.46 16.24 5.24
N ARG A 177 -13.11 17.28 6.02
CA ARG A 177 -11.75 17.49 6.52
C ARG A 177 -11.30 16.36 7.42
N LEU A 178 -12.12 15.95 8.37
CA LEU A 178 -11.79 14.86 9.29
C LEU A 178 -11.63 13.53 8.54
N LEU A 179 -12.49 13.26 7.56
CA LEU A 179 -12.39 12.06 6.73
C LEU A 179 -11.13 12.09 5.84
N HIS A 180 -10.80 13.25 5.29
CA HIS A 180 -9.57 13.45 4.52
C HIS A 180 -8.32 13.12 5.34
N TYR A 181 -8.15 13.81 6.47
CA TYR A 181 -6.96 13.61 7.30
C TYR A 181 -6.93 12.22 7.95
N SER A 182 -8.08 11.64 8.33
CA SER A 182 -8.09 10.28 8.84
C SER A 182 -7.66 9.26 7.78
N LEU A 183 -8.08 9.41 6.52
CA LEU A 183 -7.62 8.54 5.43
C LEU A 183 -6.10 8.68 5.20
N LEU A 184 -5.58 9.91 5.24
CA LEU A 184 -4.14 10.17 5.12
C LEU A 184 -3.33 9.59 6.29
N ILE A 185 -3.83 9.69 7.52
CA ILE A 185 -3.20 9.11 8.71
C ILE A 185 -3.17 7.58 8.61
N LEU A 186 -4.30 6.96 8.23
CA LEU A 186 -4.40 5.51 8.05
C LEU A 186 -3.43 5.02 6.94
N LEU A 187 -3.31 5.80 5.87
CA LEU A 187 -2.39 5.51 4.78
C LEU A 187 -0.93 5.60 5.24
N ALA A 188 -0.54 6.70 5.91
CA ALA A 188 0.80 6.87 6.43
C ALA A 188 1.17 5.77 7.44
N LEU A 189 0.24 5.42 8.33
CA LEU A 189 0.42 4.35 9.31
C LEU A 189 0.64 3.00 8.63
N THR A 190 -0.16 2.70 7.60
CA THR A 190 -0.05 1.46 6.82
C THR A 190 1.28 1.40 6.07
N ILE A 191 1.67 2.49 5.39
CA ILE A 191 2.91 2.54 4.62
C ILE A 191 4.11 2.36 5.52
N VAL A 192 4.19 3.09 6.63
CA VAL A 192 5.33 3.02 7.54
C VAL A 192 5.47 1.65 8.18
N SER A 193 4.36 1.05 8.61
CA SER A 193 4.38 -0.31 9.18
C SER A 193 4.75 -1.36 8.13
N ALA A 194 4.17 -1.28 6.96
CA ALA A 194 4.41 -2.25 5.90
C ALA A 194 5.81 -2.13 5.28
N MET A 195 6.32 -0.90 5.11
CA MET A 195 7.63 -0.64 4.49
C MET A 195 8.78 -1.31 5.24
N GLN A 196 8.73 -1.36 6.58
CA GLN A 196 9.76 -1.98 7.39
C GLN A 196 9.90 -3.47 7.14
N VAL A 197 8.78 -4.13 6.86
CA VAL A 197 8.70 -5.58 6.70
C VAL A 197 8.81 -6.01 5.24
N VAL A 198 8.01 -5.41 4.37
CA VAL A 198 7.90 -5.85 2.97
C VAL A 198 8.67 -4.96 1.99
N GLY A 199 9.18 -3.82 2.45
CA GLY A 199 9.90 -2.83 1.65
C GLY A 199 9.00 -1.88 0.87
N VAL A 200 9.58 -0.76 0.44
CA VAL A 200 8.85 0.34 -0.24
C VAL A 200 8.17 -0.13 -1.52
N ILE A 201 8.91 -0.83 -2.37
CA ILE A 201 8.44 -1.23 -3.72
C ILE A 201 7.19 -2.11 -3.62
N LEU A 202 7.18 -3.08 -2.70
CA LEU A 202 6.04 -3.98 -2.53
C LEU A 202 4.83 -3.26 -1.95
N VAL A 203 5.04 -2.37 -0.96
CA VAL A 203 3.95 -1.58 -0.36
C VAL A 203 3.25 -0.72 -1.40
N VAL A 204 4.02 0.01 -2.24
CA VAL A 204 3.46 0.86 -3.30
C VAL A 204 2.66 0.01 -4.30
N ALA A 205 3.19 -1.13 -4.72
CA ALA A 205 2.48 -2.04 -5.62
C ALA A 205 1.18 -2.57 -5.00
N MET A 206 1.19 -2.98 -3.72
CA MET A 206 0.02 -3.47 -2.99
C MET A 206 -1.04 -2.38 -2.76
N LEU A 207 -0.65 -1.10 -2.68
CA LEU A 207 -1.59 0.01 -2.54
C LEU A 207 -2.23 0.45 -3.86
N ILE A 208 -1.66 0.08 -5.01
CA ILE A 208 -2.17 0.51 -6.31
C ILE A 208 -2.84 -0.65 -7.05
N SER A 209 -2.12 -1.77 -7.22
CA SER A 209 -2.48 -2.85 -8.14
C SER A 209 -3.83 -3.52 -7.85
N PRO A 210 -4.17 -3.95 -6.61
CA PRO A 210 -5.43 -4.62 -6.35
C PRO A 210 -6.64 -3.71 -6.54
N GLY A 211 -6.54 -2.44 -6.14
CA GLY A 211 -7.63 -1.47 -6.31
C GLY A 211 -7.92 -1.14 -7.76
N ILE A 212 -6.88 -0.90 -8.58
CA ILE A 212 -7.08 -0.59 -10.00
C ILE A 212 -7.57 -1.83 -10.77
N THR A 213 -7.11 -3.02 -10.43
CA THR A 213 -7.60 -4.29 -10.99
C THR A 213 -9.09 -4.47 -10.71
N ALA A 214 -9.50 -4.26 -9.47
CA ALA A 214 -10.89 -4.36 -9.05
C ALA A 214 -11.77 -3.26 -9.68
N PHE A 215 -11.26 -2.04 -9.82
CA PHE A 215 -11.96 -0.93 -10.46
C PHE A 215 -12.28 -1.19 -11.93
N ILE A 216 -11.37 -1.83 -12.66
CA ILE A 216 -11.59 -2.22 -14.07
C ILE A 216 -12.64 -3.32 -14.18
N LEU A 217 -12.71 -4.24 -13.22
CA LEU A 217 -13.59 -5.40 -13.27
C LEU A 217 -14.98 -5.12 -12.71
N SER A 218 -15.16 -4.13 -11.82
CA SER A 218 -16.43 -3.88 -11.13
C SER A 218 -16.79 -2.41 -11.07
N LYS A 219 -18.09 -2.14 -11.23
CA LYS A 219 -18.70 -0.80 -11.07
C LYS A 219 -19.29 -0.60 -9.67
N ARG A 220 -19.40 -1.65 -8.84
CA ARG A 220 -19.98 -1.59 -7.49
C ARG A 220 -18.87 -1.68 -6.47
N PHE A 221 -18.85 -0.76 -5.51
CA PHE A 221 -17.77 -0.64 -4.53
C PHE A 221 -17.60 -1.89 -3.64
N ASP A 222 -18.70 -2.51 -3.21
CA ASP A 222 -18.62 -3.72 -2.40
C ASP A 222 -17.95 -4.88 -3.17
N HIS A 223 -18.25 -5.02 -4.45
CA HIS A 223 -17.58 -5.99 -5.31
C HIS A 223 -16.14 -5.59 -5.62
N MET A 224 -15.84 -4.28 -5.70
CA MET A 224 -14.49 -3.77 -5.88
C MET A 224 -13.60 -4.17 -4.68
N ILE A 225 -14.06 -3.99 -3.44
CA ILE A 225 -13.32 -4.43 -2.24
C ILE A 225 -13.10 -5.95 -2.25
N THR A 226 -14.13 -6.75 -2.55
CA THR A 226 -13.99 -8.21 -2.55
C THR A 226 -13.02 -8.70 -3.61
N ILE A 227 -13.03 -8.13 -4.82
CA ILE A 227 -12.08 -8.45 -5.89
C ILE A 227 -10.66 -8.01 -5.50
N ALA A 228 -10.50 -6.80 -4.95
CA ALA A 228 -9.20 -6.31 -4.51
C ALA A 228 -8.59 -7.20 -3.42
N LEU A 229 -9.39 -7.60 -2.42
CA LEU A 229 -8.95 -8.54 -1.38
C LEU A 229 -8.59 -9.91 -1.97
N ALA A 230 -9.44 -10.48 -2.82
CA ALA A 230 -9.19 -11.78 -3.43
C ALA A 230 -7.92 -11.77 -4.28
N THR A 231 -7.71 -10.75 -5.10
CA THR A 231 -6.51 -10.62 -5.95
C THR A 231 -5.25 -10.41 -5.10
N SER A 232 -5.30 -9.54 -4.07
CA SER A 232 -4.15 -9.26 -3.22
C SER A 232 -3.75 -10.47 -2.37
N ILE A 233 -4.70 -11.17 -1.76
CA ILE A 233 -4.46 -12.38 -0.97
C ILE A 233 -3.91 -13.50 -1.86
N SER A 234 -4.51 -13.75 -3.01
CA SER A 234 -4.06 -14.81 -3.92
C SER A 234 -2.64 -14.54 -4.45
N THR A 235 -2.35 -13.31 -4.88
CA THR A 235 -1.00 -12.96 -5.36
C THR A 235 0.05 -13.01 -4.25
N SER A 236 -0.29 -12.68 -3.01
CA SER A 236 0.60 -12.82 -1.86
C SER A 236 0.91 -14.29 -1.56
N ILE A 237 -0.10 -15.18 -1.55
CA ILE A 237 0.10 -16.60 -1.31
C ILE A 237 0.96 -17.21 -2.43
N PHE A 238 0.54 -17.07 -3.68
CA PHE A 238 1.24 -17.67 -4.81
C PHE A 238 2.62 -17.05 -5.00
N GLY A 239 2.79 -15.74 -4.81
CA GLY A 239 4.06 -15.06 -4.91
C GLY A 239 5.08 -15.54 -3.88
N THR A 240 4.64 -15.76 -2.65
CA THR A 240 5.48 -16.32 -1.58
C THR A 240 5.89 -17.76 -1.90
N ILE A 241 4.97 -18.61 -2.37
CA ILE A 241 5.27 -19.99 -2.75
C ILE A 241 6.24 -20.04 -3.94
N ILE A 242 5.97 -19.26 -4.98
CA ILE A 242 6.83 -19.22 -6.17
C ILE A 242 8.24 -18.73 -5.81
N SER A 243 8.36 -17.69 -4.96
CA SER A 243 9.66 -17.17 -4.57
C SER A 243 10.54 -18.22 -3.89
N TYR A 244 9.95 -19.11 -3.11
CA TYR A 244 10.64 -20.23 -2.49
C TYR A 244 11.23 -21.19 -3.52
N HIS A 245 10.43 -21.57 -4.53
CA HIS A 245 10.87 -22.55 -5.53
C HIS A 245 11.87 -22.02 -6.54
N ILE A 246 11.86 -20.70 -6.81
CA ILE A 246 12.83 -20.08 -7.74
C ILE A 246 14.03 -19.47 -7.02
N ASP A 247 14.09 -19.60 -5.67
CA ASP A 247 15.09 -18.95 -4.82
C ASP A 247 15.20 -17.44 -5.07
N GLY A 248 14.04 -16.81 -5.24
CA GLY A 248 13.92 -15.41 -5.63
C GLY A 248 13.41 -14.51 -4.49
N ALA A 249 13.60 -13.19 -4.65
CA ALA A 249 13.10 -12.21 -3.69
C ALA A 249 11.55 -12.23 -3.64
N THR A 250 10.96 -12.46 -2.46
CA THR A 250 9.52 -12.65 -2.28
C THR A 250 8.71 -11.41 -2.69
N GLY A 251 9.16 -10.19 -2.33
CA GLY A 251 8.50 -8.96 -2.71
C GLY A 251 8.32 -8.81 -4.22
N PRO A 252 9.39 -8.83 -5.02
CA PRO A 252 9.31 -8.78 -6.48
C PRO A 252 8.44 -9.87 -7.11
N CYS A 253 8.45 -11.10 -6.57
CA CYS A 253 7.59 -12.18 -7.06
C CYS A 253 6.09 -11.85 -6.91
N ILE A 254 5.70 -11.30 -5.74
CA ILE A 254 4.33 -10.87 -5.50
C ILE A 254 3.93 -9.74 -6.47
N ILE A 255 4.81 -8.76 -6.68
CA ILE A 255 4.57 -7.63 -7.60
C ILE A 255 4.36 -8.10 -9.03
N LEU A 256 5.21 -9.01 -9.51
CA LEU A 256 5.09 -9.57 -10.86
C LEU A 256 3.76 -10.30 -11.06
N LEU A 257 3.32 -11.05 -10.05
CA LEU A 257 2.00 -11.71 -10.10
C LEU A 257 0.86 -10.69 -10.08
N GLN A 258 0.94 -9.64 -9.27
CA GLN A 258 -0.06 -8.57 -9.27
C GLN A 258 -0.14 -7.87 -10.64
N ALA A 259 1.02 -7.59 -11.25
CA ALA A 259 1.09 -7.01 -12.59
C ALA A 259 0.47 -7.94 -13.64
N ALA A 260 0.75 -9.25 -13.57
CA ALA A 260 0.17 -10.25 -14.48
C ALA A 260 -1.36 -10.33 -14.32
N VAL A 261 -1.87 -10.33 -13.08
CA VAL A 261 -3.32 -10.31 -12.79
C VAL A 261 -3.97 -9.03 -13.30
N PHE A 262 -3.32 -7.88 -13.13
CA PHE A 262 -3.81 -6.61 -13.68
C PHE A 262 -3.89 -6.65 -15.21
N LEU A 263 -2.85 -7.12 -15.89
CA LEU A 263 -2.84 -7.23 -17.36
C LEU A 263 -3.92 -8.18 -17.88
N THR A 264 -4.11 -9.33 -17.23
CA THR A 264 -5.19 -10.26 -17.59
C THR A 264 -6.57 -9.66 -17.38
N ALA A 265 -6.80 -8.94 -16.27
CA ALA A 265 -8.04 -8.21 -16.00
C ALA A 265 -8.31 -7.13 -17.05
N LEU A 266 -7.28 -6.38 -17.46
CA LEU A 266 -7.38 -5.34 -18.48
C LEU A 266 -7.76 -5.94 -19.85
N ILE A 267 -7.09 -7.04 -20.26
CA ILE A 267 -7.40 -7.75 -21.50
C ILE A 267 -8.84 -8.27 -21.48
N TYR A 268 -9.24 -8.92 -20.38
CA TYR A 268 -10.61 -9.41 -20.20
C TYR A 268 -11.65 -8.30 -20.33
N SER A 269 -11.42 -7.16 -19.67
CA SER A 269 -12.32 -6.00 -19.72
C SER A 269 -12.47 -5.45 -21.14
N LYS A 270 -11.34 -5.31 -21.88
CA LYS A 270 -11.37 -4.84 -23.27
C LYS A 270 -12.08 -5.81 -24.21
N ILE A 271 -11.88 -7.11 -24.05
CA ILE A 271 -12.54 -8.15 -24.86
C ILE A 271 -14.05 -8.08 -24.58
N LYS A 272 -14.47 -8.05 -23.32
CA LYS A 272 -15.88 -7.96 -22.92
C LYS A 272 -16.56 -6.73 -23.52
N LEU A 273 -15.88 -5.56 -23.51
CA LEU A 273 -16.42 -4.32 -24.08
C LEU A 273 -16.63 -4.45 -25.61
N ARG A 274 -15.68 -5.07 -26.33
CA ARG A 274 -15.80 -5.28 -27.77
C ARG A 274 -16.98 -6.19 -28.12
N PHE A 275 -17.19 -7.27 -27.37
CA PHE A 275 -18.33 -8.16 -27.59
C PHE A 275 -19.67 -7.48 -27.26
N SER A 276 -19.74 -6.63 -26.23
CA SER A 276 -20.95 -5.87 -25.90
C SER A 276 -21.34 -4.88 -27.02
N VAL A 277 -20.35 -4.15 -27.56
CA VAL A 277 -20.58 -3.21 -28.68
C VAL A 277 -20.95 -3.96 -29.97
N ALA A 278 -20.37 -5.11 -30.26
CA ALA A 278 -20.68 -5.91 -31.44
C ALA A 278 -22.10 -6.51 -31.40
N LEU A 279 -22.72 -6.66 -30.23
CA LEU A 279 -24.09 -7.13 -30.05
C LEU A 279 -25.13 -6.01 -30.14
N GLU A 280 -24.73 -4.73 -30.00
CA GLU A 280 -25.58 -3.56 -30.07
C GLU A 280 -25.61 -2.90 -31.48
N THR A 281 -24.76 -3.34 -32.42
CA THR A 281 -24.81 -2.90 -33.82
C THR A 281 -25.69 -3.90 -34.61
N PRO A 282 -26.87 -3.49 -35.07
CA PRO A 282 -27.78 -4.34 -35.89
C PRO A 282 -27.18 -4.63 -37.28
#